data_18b3e40dabf3e2496bb5a8412f3b624f
#
_entry.id   18b3e40dabf3e2496bb5a8412f3b624f
#
_cell.length_a   1.000
_cell.length_b   1.000
_cell.length_c   1.000
_cell.angle_alpha   90.00
_cell.angle_beta   90.00
_cell.angle_gamma   90.00
#
_symmetry.space_group_name_H-M   'P 1'
#
loop_
_entity.id
_entity.type
_entity.pdbx_description
1 polymer ?
#
loop_
_entity_poly.entity_id
_entity_poly.type
_entity_poly.pdbx_seq_one_letter_code
_entity_poly.pdbx_strand_id
1 'polypeptide(L)'
;TGTPRKKSGIPKKTGNPEDTAESTGAQEAKHKAGVDARIVRFLKKHHVLTLATSGEGAPYCSNAFYCYDAERNLLIFTSDMATRHAQQMARNPCVAASVVLETKVVGRVEGLQLCGKAARADEAARRAYLRRFPYAALAELTLWAIAPDFMKFTDNTLGFGKKLIWNNR
;
A
#
# COMPACT_ATOMS: atom_id res chain seq x y z
N THR A 1 32.18 -19.01 64.82
CA THR A 1 32.11 -20.11 63.84
C THR A 1 31.34 -19.64 62.63
N GLY A 2 32.06 -19.14 61.64
CA GLY A 2 31.47 -18.66 60.40
C GLY A 2 32.10 -19.42 59.22
N THR A 3 31.28 -20.04 58.38
CA THR A 3 31.69 -20.82 57.21
C THR A 3 31.76 -19.93 55.97
N PRO A 4 32.78 -19.99 55.11
CA PRO A 4 32.87 -19.13 53.93
C PRO A 4 32.07 -19.68 52.73
N ARG A 5 31.40 -18.77 52.01
CA ARG A 5 30.56 -19.00 50.83
C ARG A 5 31.45 -19.06 49.56
N LYS A 6 31.41 -20.19 48.84
CA LYS A 6 32.07 -20.38 47.53
C LYS A 6 31.38 -19.52 46.44
N LYS A 7 32.18 -18.75 45.72
CA LYS A 7 31.80 -18.08 44.44
C LYS A 7 31.95 -19.07 43.30
N SER A 8 30.85 -19.37 42.59
CA SER A 8 30.87 -20.11 41.32
C SER A 8 31.06 -19.13 40.18
N GLY A 9 32.11 -19.28 39.41
CA GLY A 9 32.38 -18.48 38.22
C GLY A 9 31.52 -18.95 37.03
N ILE A 10 30.97 -18.00 36.29
CA ILE A 10 30.27 -18.22 35.04
C ILE A 10 31.27 -18.18 33.88
N PRO A 11 31.31 -19.16 32.96
CA PRO A 11 32.16 -19.09 31.78
C PRO A 11 31.63 -18.08 30.76
N LYS A 12 32.51 -17.18 30.29
CA LYS A 12 32.23 -16.28 29.15
C LYS A 12 32.20 -17.10 27.86
N LYS A 13 31.06 -17.08 27.15
CA LYS A 13 30.98 -17.51 25.75
C LYS A 13 31.49 -16.38 24.85
N THR A 14 32.59 -16.62 24.17
CA THR A 14 33.10 -15.82 23.05
C THR A 14 32.22 -16.14 21.83
N GLY A 15 31.40 -15.19 21.39
CA GLY A 15 30.66 -15.27 20.15
C GLY A 15 31.53 -14.83 18.98
N ASN A 16 31.54 -15.62 17.93
CA ASN A 16 32.25 -15.38 16.67
C ASN A 16 31.54 -14.27 15.85
N PRO A 17 32.24 -13.28 15.25
CA PRO A 17 31.62 -12.14 14.59
C PRO A 17 31.31 -12.35 13.09
N GLU A 18 31.17 -13.57 12.59
CA GLU A 18 31.05 -13.80 11.13
C GLU A 18 29.64 -14.09 10.58
N ASP A 19 28.58 -14.13 11.41
CA ASP A 19 27.22 -14.52 10.93
C ASP A 19 26.22 -13.37 10.69
N THR A 20 26.65 -12.11 10.64
CA THR A 20 25.71 -10.97 10.47
C THR A 20 25.74 -10.28 9.11
N ALA A 21 26.57 -10.70 8.16
CA ALA A 21 26.74 -9.98 6.88
C ALA A 21 25.88 -10.49 5.69
N GLU A 22 25.33 -11.70 5.74
CA GLU A 22 24.59 -12.26 4.58
C GLU A 22 23.08 -12.00 4.55
N SER A 23 22.46 -11.60 5.67
CA SER A 23 21.00 -11.38 5.69
C SER A 23 20.54 -10.02 5.15
N THR A 24 21.43 -9.01 5.15
CA THR A 24 21.10 -7.64 4.74
C THR A 24 21.05 -7.48 3.22
N GLY A 25 21.92 -8.16 2.48
CA GLY A 25 21.98 -8.06 1.02
C GLY A 25 20.80 -8.72 0.29
N ALA A 26 20.19 -9.77 0.87
CA ALA A 26 19.05 -10.46 0.27
C ALA A 26 17.72 -9.71 0.46
N GLN A 27 17.60 -8.86 1.47
CA GLN A 27 16.43 -8.02 1.70
C GLN A 27 16.45 -6.74 0.85
N GLU A 28 17.61 -6.13 0.63
CA GLU A 28 17.74 -4.94 -0.22
C GLU A 28 17.52 -5.25 -1.71
N ALA A 29 17.88 -6.44 -2.20
CA ALA A 29 17.63 -6.86 -3.58
C ALA A 29 16.15 -7.10 -3.89
N LYS A 30 15.29 -7.34 -2.90
CA LYS A 30 13.83 -7.49 -3.07
C LYS A 30 13.07 -6.15 -3.25
N HIS A 31 13.69 -5.02 -2.95
CA HIS A 31 13.03 -3.71 -2.98
C HIS A 31 12.99 -3.04 -4.36
N LYS A 32 13.65 -3.60 -5.38
CA LYS A 32 13.59 -3.12 -6.78
C LYS A 32 12.73 -3.99 -7.71
N ALA A 33 12.01 -4.97 -7.19
CA ALA A 33 11.09 -5.77 -8.00
C ALA A 33 9.85 -4.97 -8.38
N GLY A 34 9.46 -4.99 -9.65
CA GLY A 34 8.20 -4.43 -10.12
C GLY A 34 6.99 -4.99 -9.33
N VAL A 35 5.86 -4.32 -9.43
CA VAL A 35 4.61 -4.78 -8.77
C VAL A 35 4.23 -6.16 -9.32
N ASP A 36 3.93 -7.12 -8.43
CA ASP A 36 3.52 -8.49 -8.81
C ASP A 36 2.33 -8.46 -9.79
N ALA A 37 2.41 -9.27 -10.84
CA ALA A 37 1.40 -9.31 -11.91
C ALA A 37 -0.04 -9.61 -11.39
N ARG A 38 -0.17 -10.30 -10.26
CA ARG A 38 -1.47 -10.58 -9.61
C ARG A 38 -2.06 -9.31 -9.02
N ILE A 39 -1.25 -8.48 -8.36
CA ILE A 39 -1.67 -7.17 -7.85
C ILE A 39 -2.09 -6.27 -9.02
N VAL A 40 -1.29 -6.21 -10.08
CA VAL A 40 -1.60 -5.43 -11.29
C VAL A 40 -2.94 -5.86 -11.89
N ARG A 41 -3.15 -7.17 -12.05
CA ARG A 41 -4.40 -7.72 -12.59
C ARG A 41 -5.60 -7.40 -11.70
N PHE A 42 -5.46 -7.54 -10.38
CA PHE A 42 -6.50 -7.22 -9.41
C PHE A 42 -6.88 -5.74 -9.48
N LEU A 43 -5.91 -4.81 -9.44
CA LEU A 43 -6.15 -3.38 -9.53
C LEU A 43 -6.78 -2.95 -10.86
N LYS A 44 -6.42 -3.60 -11.98
CA LYS A 44 -7.05 -3.32 -13.30
C LYS A 44 -8.47 -3.87 -13.41
N LYS A 45 -8.79 -4.96 -12.70
CA LYS A 45 -10.12 -5.59 -12.71
C LYS A 45 -11.14 -4.78 -11.92
N HIS A 46 -10.74 -4.27 -10.75
CA HIS A 46 -11.60 -3.50 -9.87
C HIS A 46 -11.56 -1.99 -10.21
N HIS A 47 -12.53 -1.23 -9.74
CA HIS A 47 -12.70 0.18 -10.11
C HIS A 47 -13.18 1.08 -8.97
N VAL A 48 -13.45 0.51 -7.79
CA VAL A 48 -13.80 1.28 -6.58
C VAL A 48 -12.75 1.04 -5.52
N LEU A 49 -12.25 2.12 -4.95
CA LEU A 49 -11.39 2.09 -3.76
C LEU A 49 -12.09 2.77 -2.58
N THR A 50 -11.77 2.32 -1.39
CA THR A 50 -12.01 3.07 -0.15
C THR A 50 -10.74 3.83 0.20
N LEU A 51 -10.84 5.15 0.23
CA LEU A 51 -9.74 6.06 0.56
C LEU A 51 -9.82 6.46 2.02
N ALA A 52 -8.72 6.37 2.74
CA ALA A 52 -8.56 6.91 4.07
C ALA A 52 -7.61 8.11 4.04
N THR A 53 -8.10 9.24 4.52
CA THR A 53 -7.37 10.49 4.68
C THR A 53 -7.36 10.91 6.14
N SER A 54 -6.46 11.79 6.54
CA SER A 54 -6.42 12.30 7.90
C SER A 54 -6.21 13.81 7.93
N GLY A 55 -6.90 14.47 8.84
CA GLY A 55 -6.75 15.89 9.11
C GLY A 55 -7.08 16.16 10.59
N GLU A 56 -6.30 17.04 11.22
CA GLU A 56 -6.50 17.42 12.63
C GLU A 56 -6.53 16.22 13.59
N GLY A 57 -5.74 15.18 13.29
CA GLY A 57 -5.68 13.95 14.10
C GLY A 57 -6.84 12.97 13.88
N ALA A 58 -7.87 13.32 13.09
CA ALA A 58 -9.02 12.46 12.84
C ALA A 58 -8.92 11.78 11.46
N PRO A 59 -9.09 10.43 11.38
CA PRO A 59 -9.21 9.72 10.11
C PRO A 59 -10.58 9.97 9.48
N TYR A 60 -10.62 9.92 8.15
CA TYR A 60 -11.85 10.01 7.36
C TYR A 60 -11.80 9.02 6.19
N CYS A 61 -12.91 8.32 5.93
CA CYS A 61 -13.04 7.40 4.81
C CYS A 61 -14.03 7.91 3.76
N SER A 62 -13.69 7.67 2.50
CA SER A 62 -14.56 7.95 1.34
C SER A 62 -14.34 6.89 0.27
N ASN A 63 -15.29 6.76 -0.67
CA ASN A 63 -15.17 5.85 -1.80
C ASN A 63 -15.00 6.64 -3.09
N ALA A 64 -14.20 6.13 -4.01
CA ALA A 64 -13.99 6.74 -5.31
C ALA A 64 -13.83 5.70 -6.42
N PHE A 65 -14.32 6.02 -7.62
CA PHE A 65 -13.94 5.28 -8.82
C PHE A 65 -12.51 5.62 -9.21
N TYR A 66 -11.72 4.59 -9.52
CA TYR A 66 -10.33 4.77 -9.91
C TYR A 66 -9.98 4.01 -11.19
N CYS A 67 -8.95 4.46 -11.88
CA CYS A 67 -8.19 3.63 -12.81
C CYS A 67 -6.77 3.41 -12.28
N TYR A 68 -6.17 2.30 -12.67
CA TYR A 68 -4.80 1.97 -12.31
C TYR A 68 -3.87 2.07 -13.51
N ASP A 69 -2.90 2.96 -13.40
CA ASP A 69 -1.78 3.10 -14.33
C ASP A 69 -0.64 2.20 -13.86
N ALA A 70 -0.49 1.04 -14.52
CA ALA A 70 0.49 0.04 -14.11
C ALA A 70 1.94 0.41 -14.46
N GLU A 71 2.16 1.27 -15.45
CA GLU A 71 3.50 1.70 -15.88
C GLU A 71 4.11 2.63 -14.84
N ARG A 72 3.29 3.52 -14.27
CA ARG A 72 3.70 4.48 -13.25
C ARG A 72 3.33 4.06 -11.82
N ASN A 73 2.64 2.93 -11.67
CA ASN A 73 2.11 2.45 -10.38
C ASN A 73 1.28 3.52 -9.68
N LEU A 74 0.27 4.08 -10.37
CA LEU A 74 -0.61 5.13 -9.85
C LEU A 74 -2.07 4.69 -9.83
N LEU A 75 -2.78 4.96 -8.73
CA LEU A 75 -4.24 4.90 -8.68
C LEU A 75 -4.78 6.31 -8.89
N ILE A 76 -5.54 6.51 -9.97
CA ILE A 76 -6.02 7.82 -10.42
C ILE A 76 -7.52 7.88 -10.21
N PHE A 77 -8.02 8.93 -9.56
CA PHE A 77 -9.42 9.11 -9.25
C PHE A 77 -9.80 10.59 -9.29
N THR A 78 -11.10 10.88 -9.32
CA THR A 78 -11.61 12.25 -9.27
C THR A 78 -12.18 12.58 -7.90
N SER A 79 -11.93 13.81 -7.44
CA SER A 79 -12.52 14.34 -6.23
C SER A 79 -12.51 15.87 -6.25
N ASP A 80 -13.71 16.45 -6.12
CA ASP A 80 -13.87 17.90 -6.03
C ASP A 80 -13.15 18.49 -4.81
N MET A 81 -12.56 19.67 -4.97
CA MET A 81 -11.84 20.38 -3.92
C MET A 81 -12.71 20.82 -2.74
N ALA A 82 -14.04 20.89 -2.94
CA ALA A 82 -14.99 21.17 -1.85
C ALA A 82 -15.16 19.96 -0.90
N THR A 83 -14.74 18.75 -1.30
CA THR A 83 -14.87 17.57 -0.47
C THR A 83 -13.87 17.54 0.68
N ARG A 84 -14.29 16.97 1.83
CA ARG A 84 -13.42 16.85 3.01
C ARG A 84 -12.12 16.12 2.71
N HIS A 85 -12.17 14.99 2.01
CA HIS A 85 -10.98 14.19 1.70
C HIS A 85 -10.02 14.93 0.75
N ALA A 86 -10.52 15.71 -0.24
CA ALA A 86 -9.67 16.51 -1.11
C ALA A 86 -8.95 17.61 -0.33
N GLN A 87 -9.64 18.30 0.59
CA GLN A 87 -9.04 19.30 1.46
C GLN A 87 -8.00 18.68 2.41
N GLN A 88 -8.27 17.49 2.94
CA GLN A 88 -7.32 16.76 3.77
C GLN A 88 -6.07 16.34 2.98
N MET A 89 -6.22 15.79 1.77
CA MET A 89 -5.10 15.42 0.90
C MET A 89 -4.24 16.63 0.51
N ALA A 90 -4.84 17.79 0.30
CA ALA A 90 -4.11 19.01 -0.02
C ALA A 90 -3.19 19.47 1.13
N ARG A 91 -3.58 19.20 2.39
CA ARG A 91 -2.81 19.55 3.60
C ARG A 91 -1.88 18.42 4.04
N ASN A 92 -2.33 17.20 3.94
CA ASN A 92 -1.60 16.00 4.31
C ASN A 92 -1.69 14.97 3.18
N PRO A 93 -0.63 14.81 2.36
CA PRO A 93 -0.65 13.89 1.23
C PRO A 93 -0.59 12.41 1.64
N CYS A 94 -0.28 12.08 2.89
CA CYS A 94 -0.22 10.69 3.35
C CYS A 94 -1.63 10.12 3.43
N VAL A 95 -1.85 9.04 2.66
CA VAL A 95 -3.14 8.36 2.55
C VAL A 95 -2.98 6.86 2.67
N ALA A 96 -4.08 6.19 3.02
CA ALA A 96 -4.21 4.76 2.84
C ALA A 96 -5.44 4.48 1.96
N ALA A 97 -5.43 3.34 1.27
CA ALA A 97 -6.60 2.91 0.53
C ALA A 97 -6.76 1.40 0.57
N SER A 98 -7.97 0.94 0.33
CA SER A 98 -8.25 -0.47 0.11
C SER A 98 -9.12 -0.68 -1.12
N VAL A 99 -8.88 -1.81 -1.79
CA VAL A 99 -9.73 -2.36 -2.85
C VAL A 99 -10.08 -3.78 -2.45
N VAL A 100 -11.34 -4.15 -2.48
CA VAL A 100 -11.80 -5.46 -2.03
C VAL A 100 -12.76 -6.07 -3.05
N LEU A 101 -12.63 -7.38 -3.26
CA LEU A 101 -13.68 -8.16 -3.91
C LEU A 101 -14.78 -8.44 -2.88
N GLU A 102 -15.93 -7.80 -3.01
CA GLU A 102 -17.11 -8.11 -2.20
C GLU A 102 -17.58 -9.53 -2.55
N THR A 103 -17.60 -10.42 -1.56
CA THR A 103 -18.00 -11.82 -1.73
C THR A 103 -18.47 -12.41 -0.40
N LYS A 104 -19.46 -13.30 -0.47
CA LYS A 104 -19.92 -14.10 0.69
C LYS A 104 -19.11 -15.39 0.89
N VAL A 105 -18.24 -15.71 -0.07
CA VAL A 105 -17.44 -16.94 -0.05
C VAL A 105 -16.05 -16.63 0.48
N VAL A 106 -15.77 -17.02 1.73
CA VAL A 106 -14.50 -16.74 2.42
C VAL A 106 -13.27 -17.23 1.63
N GLY A 107 -13.37 -18.38 0.97
CA GLY A 107 -12.30 -18.92 0.12
C GLY A 107 -12.04 -18.12 -1.16
N ARG A 108 -12.88 -17.13 -1.50
CA ARG A 108 -12.72 -16.27 -2.68
C ARG A 108 -12.40 -14.81 -2.30
N VAL A 109 -12.09 -14.55 -1.04
CA VAL A 109 -11.72 -13.19 -0.60
C VAL A 109 -10.41 -12.79 -1.27
N GLU A 110 -10.48 -11.70 -2.01
CA GLU A 110 -9.33 -10.98 -2.54
C GLU A 110 -9.39 -9.53 -2.06
N GLY A 111 -8.28 -8.98 -1.63
CA GLY A 111 -8.25 -7.60 -1.16
C GLY A 111 -6.84 -7.02 -1.13
N LEU A 112 -6.74 -5.76 -1.54
CA LEU A 112 -5.53 -4.96 -1.50
C LEU A 112 -5.67 -3.86 -0.46
N GLN A 113 -4.65 -3.70 0.35
CA GLN A 113 -4.44 -2.57 1.24
C GLN A 113 -3.16 -1.86 0.80
N LEU A 114 -3.19 -0.54 0.76
CA LEU A 114 -2.02 0.25 0.39
C LEU A 114 -1.87 1.49 1.28
N CYS A 115 -0.64 1.95 1.39
CA CYS A 115 -0.29 3.28 1.88
C CYS A 115 0.48 3.99 0.77
N GLY A 116 0.42 5.31 0.75
CA GLY A 116 1.10 6.11 -0.26
C GLY A 116 0.87 7.60 -0.10
N LYS A 117 1.21 8.33 -1.14
CA LYS A 117 1.03 9.79 -1.18
C LYS A 117 0.08 10.17 -2.31
N ALA A 118 -0.91 10.99 -1.98
CA ALA A 118 -1.82 11.60 -2.92
C ALA A 118 -1.27 12.95 -3.41
N ALA A 119 -1.40 13.20 -4.71
CA ALA A 119 -1.07 14.48 -5.33
C ALA A 119 -2.05 14.80 -6.45
N ARG A 120 -2.06 16.05 -6.92
CA ARG A 120 -2.81 16.43 -8.12
C ARG A 120 -2.27 15.65 -9.31
N ALA A 121 -3.19 15.07 -10.08
CA ALA A 121 -2.83 14.28 -11.25
C ALA A 121 -2.34 15.17 -12.38
N ASP A 122 -1.31 14.70 -13.08
CA ASP A 122 -0.78 15.32 -14.29
C ASP A 122 -1.64 14.99 -15.53
N GLU A 123 -1.29 15.60 -16.67
CA GLU A 123 -2.02 15.38 -17.92
C GLU A 123 -1.91 13.94 -18.44
N ALA A 124 -0.82 13.22 -18.16
CA ALA A 124 -0.70 11.82 -18.54
C ALA A 124 -1.64 10.94 -17.72
N ALA A 125 -1.79 11.22 -16.41
CA ALA A 125 -2.76 10.58 -15.54
C ALA A 125 -4.20 10.90 -15.99
N ARG A 126 -4.49 12.15 -16.38
CA ARG A 126 -5.78 12.54 -16.93
C ARG A 126 -6.13 11.70 -18.17
N ARG A 127 -5.20 11.56 -19.13
CA ARG A 127 -5.40 10.70 -20.30
C ARG A 127 -5.67 9.23 -19.94
N ALA A 128 -4.94 8.70 -18.96
CA ALA A 128 -5.17 7.33 -18.48
C ALA A 128 -6.57 7.16 -17.87
N TYR A 129 -7.02 8.14 -17.08
CA TYR A 129 -8.36 8.14 -16.48
C TYR A 129 -9.46 8.20 -17.55
N LEU A 130 -9.35 9.11 -18.52
CA LEU A 130 -10.34 9.28 -19.59
C LEU A 130 -10.38 8.07 -20.54
N ARG A 131 -9.28 7.35 -20.76
CA ARG A 131 -9.34 6.08 -21.50
C ARG A 131 -10.18 5.01 -20.78
N ARG A 132 -10.17 5.02 -19.45
CA ARG A 132 -10.98 4.08 -18.63
C ARG A 132 -12.43 4.53 -18.52
N PHE A 133 -12.67 5.83 -18.41
CA PHE A 133 -13.98 6.47 -18.19
C PHE A 133 -14.23 7.57 -19.22
N PRO A 134 -14.52 7.24 -20.49
CA PRO A 134 -14.64 8.25 -21.56
C PRO A 134 -15.71 9.30 -21.31
N TYR A 135 -16.83 8.92 -20.67
CA TYR A 135 -17.92 9.84 -20.34
C TYR A 135 -17.52 10.94 -19.33
N ALA A 136 -16.46 10.72 -18.59
CA ALA A 136 -15.92 11.72 -17.67
C ALA A 136 -15.34 12.95 -18.37
N ALA A 137 -15.07 12.86 -19.70
CA ALA A 137 -14.61 14.00 -20.49
C ALA A 137 -15.64 15.15 -20.59
N LEU A 138 -16.91 14.87 -20.30
CA LEU A 138 -18.01 15.86 -20.33
C LEU A 138 -18.08 16.75 -19.06
N ALA A 139 -17.27 16.47 -18.05
CA ALA A 139 -17.26 17.18 -16.79
C ALA A 139 -15.91 17.85 -16.52
N GLU A 140 -15.93 18.94 -15.74
CA GLU A 140 -14.70 19.47 -15.13
C GLU A 140 -14.22 18.51 -14.05
N LEU A 141 -13.04 17.92 -14.27
CA LEU A 141 -12.50 16.93 -13.37
C LEU A 141 -11.34 17.50 -12.56
N THR A 142 -11.46 17.39 -11.26
CA THR A 142 -10.33 17.54 -10.34
C THR A 142 -9.75 16.15 -10.06
N LEU A 143 -8.65 15.82 -10.73
CA LEU A 143 -8.05 14.50 -10.67
C LEU A 143 -6.89 14.46 -9.65
N TRP A 144 -6.86 13.35 -8.94
CA TRP A 144 -5.85 12.99 -7.95
C TRP A 144 -5.19 11.68 -8.34
N ALA A 145 -3.93 11.52 -7.98
CA ALA A 145 -3.18 10.27 -8.14
C ALA A 145 -2.58 9.86 -6.80
N ILE A 146 -2.74 8.60 -6.42
CA ILE A 146 -2.02 7.99 -5.29
C ILE A 146 -0.83 7.24 -5.86
N ALA A 147 0.37 7.59 -5.39
CA ALA A 147 1.59 6.82 -5.60
C ALA A 147 1.81 5.91 -4.38
N PRO A 148 1.58 4.60 -4.49
CA PRO A 148 1.81 3.67 -3.39
C PRO A 148 3.29 3.60 -3.01
N ASP A 149 3.57 3.54 -1.72
CA ASP A 149 4.88 3.17 -1.17
C ASP A 149 4.85 1.79 -0.49
N PHE A 150 3.66 1.29 -0.19
CA PHE A 150 3.42 -0.04 0.36
C PHE A 150 2.12 -0.61 -0.18
N MET A 151 2.11 -1.90 -0.53
CA MET A 151 0.91 -2.66 -0.88
C MET A 151 0.95 -4.04 -0.23
N LYS A 152 -0.19 -4.47 0.33
CA LYS A 152 -0.43 -5.82 0.84
C LYS A 152 -1.66 -6.39 0.16
N PHE A 153 -1.47 -7.43 -0.64
CA PHE A 153 -2.52 -8.16 -1.33
C PHE A 153 -2.78 -9.49 -0.63
N THR A 154 -4.02 -9.77 -0.29
CA THR A 154 -4.50 -11.04 0.25
C THR A 154 -5.33 -11.72 -0.82
N ASP A 155 -5.06 -13.00 -1.06
CA ASP A 155 -5.79 -13.85 -2.00
C ASP A 155 -5.99 -15.24 -1.38
N ASN A 156 -7.21 -15.51 -0.93
CA ASN A 156 -7.55 -16.79 -0.30
C ASN A 156 -7.69 -17.95 -1.29
N THR A 157 -7.77 -17.67 -2.60
CA THR A 157 -7.80 -18.73 -3.63
C THR A 157 -6.46 -19.46 -3.77
N LEU A 158 -5.36 -18.81 -3.37
CA LEU A 158 -4.01 -19.38 -3.35
C LEU A 158 -3.69 -20.13 -2.05
N GLY A 159 -4.66 -20.26 -1.15
CA GLY A 159 -4.55 -20.84 0.19
C GLY A 159 -4.78 -19.78 1.27
N PHE A 160 -5.39 -20.21 2.37
CA PHE A 160 -5.79 -19.33 3.46
C PHE A 160 -4.63 -18.45 3.96
N GLY A 161 -4.83 -17.13 3.93
CA GLY A 161 -3.90 -16.16 4.51
C GLY A 161 -2.63 -15.88 3.71
N LYS A 162 -2.50 -16.40 2.48
CA LYS A 162 -1.37 -16.03 1.60
C LYS A 162 -1.43 -14.55 1.24
N LYS A 163 -0.32 -13.87 1.47
CA LYS A 163 -0.18 -12.43 1.27
C LYS A 163 1.00 -12.15 0.35
N LEU A 164 0.80 -11.21 -0.58
CA LEU A 164 1.87 -10.62 -1.38
C LEU A 164 2.12 -9.21 -0.84
N ILE A 165 3.38 -8.92 -0.59
CA ILE A 165 3.79 -7.60 -0.12
C ILE A 165 4.69 -6.98 -1.18
N TRP A 166 4.37 -5.75 -1.56
CA TRP A 166 5.22 -4.87 -2.34
C TRP A 166 5.56 -3.64 -1.50
N ASN A 167 6.83 -3.23 -1.53
CA ASN A 167 7.33 -2.12 -0.74
C ASN A 167 8.35 -1.34 -1.58
N ASN A 168 8.20 -0.03 -1.64
CA ASN A 168 9.06 0.92 -2.34
C ASN A 168 9.67 1.96 -1.37
N ARG A 169 9.74 1.62 -0.08
CA ARG A 169 10.38 2.47 0.92
C ARG A 169 11.84 2.14 1.08
#